data_29413265a3053cc27605d12b958fe11b
#
_entry.id   29413265a3053cc27605d12b958fe11b
#
_cell.length_a   1.000
_cell.length_b   1.000
_cell.length_c   1.000
_cell.angle_alpha   90.00
_cell.angle_beta   90.00
_cell.angle_gamma   90.00
#
_symmetry.space_group_name_H-M   'P 1'
#
loop_
_entity.id
_entity.type
_entity.pdbx_description
1 polymer ?
#
loop_
_entity_poly.entity_id
_entity_poly.type
_entity_poly.pdbx_seq_one_letter_code
_entity_poly.pdbx_strand_id
1 'polypeptide(L)'
;IKGRGNSTWDYAAANGLKKPYKLKLDKKTDVLGMGKSKHWVLLANVIDHTNMRNELVYQFAADIGMECYLDAEPCVLILNGEYRGFYQIAEHKRVDEGRIEVFDWCALGEDIAAAIADAEGFSKNDTSALEEQVGELDLSWVDTGNVVYKGKTYKVSDYYTEEIPEFTGGFVFDMDFRLGQSKFISKFYTD
;
A
#
# COMPACT_ATOMS: atom_id res chain seq x y z
N ILE A 1 0.68 14.84 -9.94
CA ILE A 1 -0.69 14.32 -9.82
C ILE A 1 -0.91 13.19 -10.82
N LYS A 2 -1.59 12.11 -10.41
CA LYS A 2 -1.92 10.93 -11.24
C LYS A 2 -3.34 10.47 -10.90
N GLY A 3 -4.10 9.98 -11.88
CA GLY A 3 -5.37 9.31 -11.65
C GLY A 3 -5.20 8.11 -10.71
N ARG A 4 -6.20 7.86 -9.86
CA ARG A 4 -6.24 6.71 -8.94
C ARG A 4 -7.65 6.14 -8.83
N GLY A 5 -7.73 5.02 -8.17
CA GLY A 5 -8.96 4.29 -7.96
C GLY A 5 -9.16 3.21 -9.02
N ASN A 6 -10.02 2.29 -8.70
CA ASN A 6 -10.44 1.19 -9.56
C ASN A 6 -11.91 1.45 -9.93
N SER A 7 -12.84 0.85 -9.21
CA SER A 7 -14.28 1.02 -9.43
C SER A 7 -14.73 2.49 -9.36
N THR A 8 -14.18 3.29 -8.47
CA THR A 8 -14.51 4.72 -8.37
C THR A 8 -14.04 5.53 -9.57
N TRP A 9 -12.92 5.16 -10.20
CA TRP A 9 -12.44 5.78 -11.42
C TRP A 9 -13.36 5.45 -12.60
N ASP A 10 -13.71 4.17 -12.77
CA ASP A 10 -14.55 3.69 -13.85
C ASP A 10 -15.98 4.23 -13.72
N TYR A 11 -16.53 4.23 -12.51
CA TYR A 11 -17.84 4.82 -12.23
C TYR A 11 -17.86 6.31 -12.56
N ALA A 12 -16.85 7.07 -12.15
CA ALA A 12 -16.74 8.49 -12.47
C ALA A 12 -16.59 8.73 -13.97
N ALA A 13 -15.83 7.90 -14.67
CA ALA A 13 -15.66 7.99 -16.12
C ALA A 13 -16.95 7.72 -16.87
N ALA A 14 -17.68 6.65 -16.49
CA ALA A 14 -18.92 6.27 -17.13
C ALA A 14 -20.07 7.28 -16.93
N ASN A 15 -20.05 8.05 -15.83
CA ASN A 15 -21.10 8.99 -15.47
C ASN A 15 -20.69 10.47 -15.64
N GLY A 16 -19.54 10.78 -16.24
CA GLY A 16 -19.07 12.15 -16.42
C GLY A 16 -18.76 12.89 -15.11
N LEU A 17 -18.44 12.17 -14.05
CA LEU A 17 -18.22 12.73 -12.72
C LEU A 17 -16.74 13.06 -12.47
N LYS A 18 -16.47 13.81 -11.38
CA LYS A 18 -15.11 14.14 -10.93
C LYS A 18 -14.34 12.89 -10.55
N LYS A 19 -13.05 12.83 -10.92
CA LYS A 19 -12.21 11.65 -10.75
C LYS A 19 -11.29 11.78 -9.54
N PRO A 20 -10.99 10.68 -8.82
CA PRO A 20 -10.04 10.69 -7.73
C PRO A 20 -8.59 10.74 -8.23
N TYR A 21 -7.69 11.31 -7.43
CA TYR A 21 -6.28 11.47 -7.79
C TYR A 21 -5.34 11.01 -6.67
N LYS A 22 -4.12 10.68 -7.06
CA LYS A 22 -2.97 10.48 -6.19
C LYS A 22 -1.99 11.62 -6.42
N LEU A 23 -1.50 12.19 -5.32
CA LEU A 23 -0.46 13.22 -5.32
C LEU A 23 0.85 12.61 -4.86
N LYS A 24 1.95 13.05 -5.48
CA LYS A 24 3.30 12.84 -4.99
C LYS A 24 3.99 14.18 -4.96
N LEU A 25 4.31 14.67 -3.77
CA LEU A 25 5.02 15.91 -3.55
C LEU A 25 6.53 15.68 -3.70
N ASP A 26 7.27 16.73 -4.01
CA ASP A 26 8.73 16.65 -4.15
C ASP A 26 9.43 16.39 -2.80
N LYS A 27 8.84 16.90 -1.72
CA LYS A 27 9.36 16.78 -0.35
C LYS A 27 8.26 16.23 0.59
N LYS A 28 8.66 15.51 1.66
CA LYS A 28 7.76 15.18 2.76
C LYS A 28 7.22 16.50 3.34
N THR A 29 5.92 16.72 3.25
CA THR A 29 5.24 17.95 3.67
C THR A 29 4.08 17.57 4.56
N ASP A 30 3.91 18.29 5.65
CA ASP A 30 2.73 18.21 6.47
C ASP A 30 1.58 18.97 5.76
N VAL A 31 0.49 18.27 5.51
CA VAL A 31 -0.70 18.84 4.90
C VAL A 31 -1.81 18.86 5.93
N LEU A 32 -2.22 20.05 6.32
CA LEU A 32 -3.33 20.31 7.26
C LEU A 32 -3.18 19.61 8.63
N GLY A 33 -1.95 19.37 9.09
CA GLY A 33 -1.70 18.73 10.38
C GLY A 33 -1.71 17.20 10.38
N MET A 34 -1.95 16.57 9.23
CA MET A 34 -2.00 15.11 9.10
C MET A 34 -0.61 14.44 9.01
N GLY A 35 0.45 15.10 9.51
CA GLY A 35 1.83 14.56 9.48
C GLY A 35 2.54 14.69 8.13
N LYS A 36 3.84 14.39 8.12
CA LYS A 36 4.69 14.62 6.94
C LYS A 36 4.70 13.42 6.00
N SER A 37 4.25 13.62 4.77
CA SER A 37 4.37 12.63 3.69
C SER A 37 4.58 13.28 2.33
N LYS A 38 5.12 12.50 1.39
CA LYS A 38 5.11 12.87 -0.04
C LYS A 38 3.82 12.41 -0.73
N HIS A 39 3.12 11.45 -0.15
CA HIS A 39 2.04 10.72 -0.81
C HIS A 39 0.70 11.04 -0.17
N TRP A 40 -0.20 11.60 -0.97
CA TRP A 40 -1.54 11.99 -0.58
C TRP A 40 -2.56 11.51 -1.61
N VAL A 41 -3.81 11.45 -1.24
CA VAL A 41 -4.90 11.13 -2.16
C VAL A 41 -5.97 12.21 -2.12
N LEU A 42 -6.58 12.46 -3.27
CA LEU A 42 -7.78 13.28 -3.40
C LEU A 42 -8.96 12.34 -3.66
N LEU A 43 -9.77 12.13 -2.65
CA LEU A 43 -10.97 11.33 -2.72
C LEU A 43 -12.10 12.16 -3.33
N ALA A 44 -12.65 11.71 -4.44
CA ALA A 44 -13.70 12.42 -5.14
C ALA A 44 -15.10 12.17 -4.56
N ASN A 45 -15.27 11.13 -3.74
CA ASN A 45 -16.52 10.74 -3.07
C ASN A 45 -17.74 10.65 -4.03
N VAL A 46 -17.49 10.18 -5.26
CA VAL A 46 -18.53 10.20 -6.33
C VAL A 46 -19.73 9.29 -6.05
N ILE A 47 -19.57 8.30 -5.18
CA ILE A 47 -20.62 7.37 -4.75
C ILE A 47 -21.22 7.80 -3.41
N ASP A 48 -20.51 8.62 -2.64
CA ASP A 48 -20.98 9.15 -1.38
C ASP A 48 -21.49 10.58 -1.55
N HIS A 49 -22.79 10.73 -1.73
CA HIS A 49 -23.44 12.03 -1.89
C HIS A 49 -23.34 12.93 -0.64
N THR A 50 -23.07 12.36 0.53
CA THR A 50 -22.86 13.13 1.77
C THR A 50 -21.48 13.75 1.84
N ASN A 51 -20.50 13.15 1.16
CA ASN A 51 -19.07 13.45 1.24
C ASN A 51 -18.46 13.33 2.65
N MET A 52 -19.11 12.65 3.58
CA MET A 52 -18.71 12.60 4.99
C MET A 52 -18.38 11.18 5.48
N ARG A 53 -18.72 10.12 4.75
CA ARG A 53 -18.61 8.75 5.25
C ARG A 53 -17.18 8.36 5.62
N ASN A 54 -16.22 8.70 4.76
CA ASN A 54 -14.82 8.41 5.04
C ASN A 54 -14.32 9.14 6.28
N GLU A 55 -14.60 10.45 6.38
CA GLU A 55 -14.21 11.27 7.51
C GLU A 55 -14.80 10.76 8.83
N LEU A 56 -16.10 10.43 8.83
CA LEU A 56 -16.76 9.87 10.02
C LEU A 56 -16.14 8.54 10.45
N VAL A 57 -15.79 7.67 9.50
CA VAL A 57 -15.16 6.38 9.83
C VAL A 57 -13.75 6.58 10.36
N TYR A 58 -12.97 7.49 9.78
CA TYR A 58 -11.63 7.79 10.26
C TYR A 58 -11.66 8.42 11.65
N GLN A 59 -12.54 9.39 11.87
CA GLN A 59 -12.73 9.99 13.19
C GLN A 59 -13.19 8.94 14.21
N PHE A 60 -14.13 8.09 13.85
CA PHE A 60 -14.57 7.00 14.73
C PHE A 60 -13.42 6.05 15.08
N ALA A 61 -12.55 5.71 14.12
CA ALA A 61 -11.39 4.88 14.37
C ALA A 61 -10.43 5.54 15.38
N ALA A 62 -10.19 6.86 15.24
CA ALA A 62 -9.41 7.64 16.19
C ALA A 62 -10.06 7.65 17.58
N ASP A 63 -11.36 7.90 17.66
CA ASP A 63 -12.12 8.01 18.93
C ASP A 63 -12.13 6.71 19.72
N ILE A 64 -12.15 5.56 19.06
CA ILE A 64 -12.07 4.25 19.75
C ILE A 64 -10.63 3.79 20.02
N GLY A 65 -9.64 4.62 19.67
CA GLY A 65 -8.22 4.34 19.95
C GLY A 65 -7.61 3.27 19.08
N MET A 66 -8.02 3.15 17.80
CA MET A 66 -7.32 2.26 16.86
C MET A 66 -5.87 2.73 16.69
N GLU A 67 -4.93 1.81 16.72
CA GLU A 67 -3.50 2.12 16.56
C GLU A 67 -3.16 2.66 15.16
N CYS A 68 -3.87 2.19 14.14
CA CYS A 68 -3.71 2.65 12.76
C CYS A 68 -5.05 3.09 12.18
N TYR A 69 -5.15 4.35 11.84
CA TYR A 69 -6.27 4.91 11.08
C TYR A 69 -5.73 5.91 10.06
N LEU A 70 -6.53 6.26 9.07
CA LEU A 70 -6.20 7.30 8.12
C LEU A 70 -6.86 8.60 8.53
N ASP A 71 -6.23 9.70 8.17
CA ASP A 71 -6.77 11.03 8.35
C ASP A 71 -7.19 11.65 7.02
N ALA A 72 -8.21 12.49 7.04
CA ALA A 72 -8.73 13.13 5.84
C ALA A 72 -9.37 14.48 6.17
N GLU A 73 -9.12 15.46 5.31
CA GLU A 73 -9.64 16.81 5.46
C GLU A 73 -10.43 17.25 4.20
N PRO A 74 -11.53 17.98 4.38
CA PRO A 74 -12.28 18.50 3.25
C PRO A 74 -11.48 19.57 2.50
N CYS A 75 -11.53 19.55 1.18
CA CYS A 75 -10.85 20.53 0.35
C CYS A 75 -11.58 20.81 -0.96
N VAL A 76 -11.21 21.91 -1.59
CA VAL A 76 -11.62 22.28 -2.94
C VAL A 76 -10.43 22.09 -3.88
N LEU A 77 -10.64 21.36 -4.97
CA LEU A 77 -9.61 21.19 -5.98
C LEU A 77 -9.73 22.23 -7.09
N ILE A 78 -8.67 23.00 -7.26
CA ILE A 78 -8.44 23.83 -8.46
C ILE A 78 -7.25 23.23 -9.19
N LEU A 79 -7.45 22.72 -10.39
CA LEU A 79 -6.43 22.09 -11.20
C LEU A 79 -6.20 22.91 -12.48
N ASN A 80 -4.98 23.42 -12.64
CA ASN A 80 -4.62 24.29 -13.76
C ASN A 80 -5.55 25.51 -13.92
N GLY A 81 -5.96 26.12 -12.80
CA GLY A 81 -6.88 27.25 -12.80
C GLY A 81 -8.36 26.90 -12.93
N GLU A 82 -8.71 25.65 -13.15
CA GLU A 82 -10.10 25.21 -13.26
C GLU A 82 -10.61 24.60 -11.96
N TYR A 83 -11.79 25.02 -11.56
CA TYR A 83 -12.50 24.43 -10.42
C TYR A 83 -12.98 23.02 -10.75
N ARG A 84 -12.54 22.04 -9.96
CA ARG A 84 -12.87 20.62 -10.12
C ARG A 84 -13.84 20.09 -9.07
N GLY A 85 -14.22 20.92 -8.12
CA GLY A 85 -15.23 20.62 -7.11
C GLY A 85 -14.65 20.31 -5.74
N PHE A 86 -15.53 19.81 -4.88
CA PHE A 86 -15.19 19.38 -3.53
C PHE A 86 -14.51 18.01 -3.56
N TYR A 87 -13.48 17.88 -2.74
CA TYR A 87 -12.72 16.62 -2.52
C TYR A 87 -12.43 16.49 -1.03
N GLN A 88 -11.98 15.32 -0.63
CA GLN A 88 -11.26 15.14 0.62
C GLN A 88 -9.80 14.85 0.27
N ILE A 89 -8.85 15.63 0.82
CA ILE A 89 -7.46 15.25 0.84
C ILE A 89 -7.25 14.29 1.99
N ALA A 90 -6.67 13.15 1.73
CA ALA A 90 -6.48 12.11 2.73
C ALA A 90 -5.07 11.53 2.66
N GLU A 91 -4.67 10.91 3.72
CA GLU A 91 -3.47 10.09 3.78
C GLU A 91 -3.54 8.96 2.77
N HIS A 92 -2.40 8.68 2.15
CA HIS A 92 -2.28 7.50 1.30
C HIS A 92 -1.95 6.30 2.18
N LYS A 93 -2.82 5.28 2.18
CA LYS A 93 -2.52 4.02 2.89
C LYS A 93 -1.21 3.44 2.38
N ARG A 94 -0.25 3.31 3.24
CA ARG A 94 1.03 2.66 2.96
C ARG A 94 1.80 2.41 4.27
N VAL A 95 2.64 1.43 4.24
CA VAL A 95 3.66 1.23 5.27
C VAL A 95 4.73 2.31 5.10
N ASP A 96 4.85 3.21 6.04
CA ASP A 96 5.85 4.32 6.09
C ASP A 96 5.80 4.95 7.48
N GLU A 97 6.87 5.60 7.88
CA GLU A 97 6.95 6.40 9.11
C GLU A 97 5.84 7.47 9.15
N GLY A 98 5.12 7.56 10.27
CA GLY A 98 3.97 8.46 10.44
C GLY A 98 2.76 8.10 9.58
N ARG A 99 2.65 6.85 9.16
CA ARG A 99 1.52 6.26 8.45
C ARG A 99 1.16 4.94 9.13
N ILE A 100 1.12 3.85 8.38
CA ILE A 100 0.94 2.51 8.95
C ILE A 100 2.32 2.01 9.38
N GLU A 101 2.59 2.06 10.67
CA GLU A 101 3.91 1.73 11.23
C GLU A 101 3.98 0.24 11.60
N VAL A 102 3.97 -0.61 10.58
CA VAL A 102 4.23 -2.05 10.70
C VAL A 102 5.48 -2.40 9.93
N PHE A 103 6.10 -3.54 10.25
CA PHE A 103 7.25 -4.00 9.49
C PHE A 103 6.84 -4.36 8.06
N ASP A 104 7.57 -3.85 7.08
CA ASP A 104 7.27 -4.08 5.65
C ASP A 104 7.92 -5.37 5.17
N TRP A 105 7.23 -6.50 5.39
CA TRP A 105 7.67 -7.81 4.93
C TRP A 105 7.75 -7.92 3.40
N CYS A 106 6.91 -7.17 2.69
CA CYS A 106 6.96 -7.13 1.24
C CYS A 106 8.26 -6.49 0.76
N ALA A 107 8.63 -5.35 1.34
CA ALA A 107 9.89 -4.69 1.01
C ALA A 107 11.10 -5.57 1.34
N LEU A 108 11.11 -6.24 2.50
CA LEU A 108 12.18 -7.19 2.83
C LEU A 108 12.24 -8.35 1.84
N GLY A 109 11.10 -8.88 1.42
CA GLY A 109 11.02 -9.92 0.40
C GLY A 109 11.58 -9.47 -0.96
N GLU A 110 11.28 -8.24 -1.37
CA GLU A 110 11.86 -7.63 -2.57
C GLU A 110 13.39 -7.48 -2.46
N ASP A 111 13.91 -7.04 -1.31
CA ASP A 111 15.36 -6.90 -1.07
C ASP A 111 16.07 -8.26 -1.12
N ILE A 112 15.48 -9.31 -0.51
CA ILE A 112 16.01 -10.69 -0.59
C ILE A 112 16.00 -11.18 -2.04
N ALA A 113 14.92 -10.96 -2.75
CA ALA A 113 14.81 -11.35 -4.16
C ALA A 113 15.83 -10.64 -5.04
N ALA A 114 16.04 -9.34 -4.81
CA ALA A 114 17.06 -8.57 -5.52
C ALA A 114 18.47 -9.11 -5.25
N ALA A 115 18.79 -9.45 -3.98
CA ALA A 115 20.07 -10.03 -3.62
C ALA A 115 20.32 -11.40 -4.29
N ILE A 116 19.30 -12.27 -4.32
CA ILE A 116 19.37 -13.56 -5.04
C ILE A 116 19.59 -13.31 -6.53
N ALA A 117 18.82 -12.40 -7.13
CA ALA A 117 18.88 -12.13 -8.56
C ALA A 117 20.23 -11.55 -8.99
N ASP A 118 20.83 -10.68 -8.19
CA ASP A 118 22.16 -10.10 -8.44
C ASP A 118 23.23 -11.18 -8.38
N ALA A 119 23.23 -12.01 -7.35
CA ALA A 119 24.20 -13.09 -7.17
C ALA A 119 24.11 -14.17 -8.27
N GLU A 120 22.90 -14.48 -8.72
CA GLU A 120 22.64 -15.51 -9.75
C GLU A 120 22.67 -14.95 -11.19
N GLY A 121 22.82 -13.64 -11.35
CA GLY A 121 22.91 -12.98 -12.66
C GLY A 121 21.59 -13.04 -13.45
N PHE A 122 20.45 -12.86 -12.79
CA PHE A 122 19.13 -12.92 -13.43
C PHE A 122 18.92 -11.75 -14.40
N SER A 123 18.08 -11.99 -15.40
CA SER A 123 17.60 -10.93 -16.28
C SER A 123 16.68 -9.98 -15.51
N LYS A 124 16.55 -8.73 -15.98
CA LYS A 124 15.64 -7.76 -15.36
C LYS A 124 14.19 -8.27 -15.22
N ASN A 125 13.70 -9.03 -16.20
CA ASN A 125 12.35 -9.59 -16.15
C ASN A 125 12.24 -10.70 -15.08
N ASP A 126 13.27 -11.54 -14.96
CA ASP A 126 13.30 -12.59 -13.95
C ASP A 126 13.46 -12.00 -12.55
N THR A 127 14.23 -10.93 -12.39
CA THR A 127 14.35 -10.19 -11.13
C THR A 127 12.99 -9.64 -10.70
N SER A 128 12.30 -8.90 -11.57
CA SER A 128 10.99 -8.36 -11.24
C SER A 128 9.93 -9.43 -10.94
N ALA A 129 9.99 -10.57 -11.62
CA ALA A 129 9.10 -11.69 -11.32
C ALA A 129 9.41 -12.36 -9.97
N LEU A 130 10.69 -12.43 -9.60
CA LEU A 130 11.10 -12.94 -8.30
C LEU A 130 10.74 -11.97 -7.16
N GLU A 131 10.93 -10.66 -7.36
CA GLU A 131 10.51 -9.62 -6.42
C GLU A 131 9.01 -9.68 -6.15
N GLU A 132 8.18 -9.76 -7.20
CA GLU A 132 6.73 -9.93 -7.07
C GLU A 132 6.38 -11.22 -6.32
N GLN A 133 7.04 -12.34 -6.65
CA GLN A 133 6.77 -13.61 -5.99
C GLN A 133 7.13 -13.55 -4.50
N VAL A 134 8.32 -13.11 -4.15
CA VAL A 134 8.86 -13.17 -2.77
C VAL A 134 8.32 -12.04 -1.91
N GLY A 135 8.06 -10.87 -2.49
CA GLY A 135 7.53 -9.71 -1.78
C GLY A 135 6.00 -9.74 -1.61
N GLU A 136 5.25 -10.26 -2.59
CA GLU A 136 3.79 -10.11 -2.58
C GLU A 136 3.02 -11.45 -2.55
N LEU A 137 3.53 -12.49 -3.21
CA LEU A 137 2.75 -13.70 -3.46
C LEU A 137 3.06 -14.86 -2.51
N ASP A 138 4.28 -14.96 -2.02
CA ASP A 138 4.74 -16.11 -1.23
C ASP A 138 5.67 -15.67 -0.10
N LEU A 139 5.14 -15.50 1.09
CA LEU A 139 5.91 -15.20 2.30
C LEU A 139 6.36 -16.45 3.07
N SER A 140 6.25 -17.64 2.51
CA SER A 140 6.66 -18.90 3.18
C SER A 140 8.16 -18.96 3.49
N TRP A 141 8.96 -18.13 2.83
CA TRP A 141 10.38 -17.98 3.10
C TRP A 141 10.69 -17.45 4.51
N VAL A 142 9.76 -16.72 5.12
CA VAL A 142 9.88 -16.22 6.50
C VAL A 142 10.01 -17.39 7.48
N ASP A 143 9.19 -18.42 7.30
CA ASP A 143 9.20 -19.63 8.16
C ASP A 143 10.29 -20.62 7.77
N THR A 144 10.48 -20.81 6.46
CA THR A 144 11.34 -21.87 5.94
C THR A 144 12.79 -21.45 5.79
N GLY A 145 13.06 -20.15 5.75
CA GLY A 145 14.37 -19.59 5.40
C GLY A 145 14.77 -19.86 3.94
N ASN A 146 13.81 -20.26 3.08
CA ASN A 146 14.12 -20.67 1.72
C ASN A 146 13.14 -20.03 0.71
N VAL A 147 13.69 -19.52 -0.37
CA VAL A 147 12.93 -19.07 -1.55
C VAL A 147 13.00 -20.14 -2.63
N VAL A 148 11.86 -20.54 -3.18
CA VAL A 148 11.79 -21.47 -4.31
C VAL A 148 11.41 -20.72 -5.58
N TYR A 149 12.30 -20.68 -6.57
CA TYR A 149 12.02 -20.02 -7.84
C TYR A 149 12.47 -20.88 -9.02
N LYS A 150 11.58 -21.08 -10.00
CA LYS A 150 11.83 -21.92 -11.19
C LYS A 150 12.37 -23.32 -10.86
N GLY A 151 11.91 -23.90 -9.75
CA GLY A 151 12.31 -25.25 -9.33
C GLY A 151 13.66 -25.34 -8.62
N LYS A 152 14.36 -24.23 -8.41
CA LYS A 152 15.59 -24.13 -7.61
C LYS A 152 15.25 -23.52 -6.25
N THR A 153 15.88 -24.04 -5.20
CA THR A 153 15.74 -23.52 -3.83
C THR A 153 16.97 -22.68 -3.48
N TYR A 154 16.71 -21.49 -2.96
CA TYR A 154 17.70 -20.52 -2.51
C TYR A 154 17.56 -20.34 -1.02
N LYS A 155 18.60 -20.61 -0.25
CA LYS A 155 18.59 -20.38 1.19
C LYS A 155 18.81 -18.89 1.45
N VAL A 156 17.89 -18.23 2.13
CA VAL A 156 17.91 -16.77 2.34
C VAL A 156 19.20 -16.31 3.00
N SER A 157 19.70 -17.03 4.01
CA SER A 157 20.94 -16.69 4.72
C SER A 157 22.22 -16.71 3.87
N ASP A 158 22.17 -17.28 2.67
CA ASP A 158 23.31 -17.29 1.75
C ASP A 158 23.42 -16.00 0.92
N TYR A 159 22.32 -15.23 0.85
CA TYR A 159 22.19 -14.01 0.04
C TYR A 159 21.89 -12.76 0.85
N TYR A 160 21.25 -12.92 2.00
CA TYR A 160 20.85 -11.83 2.88
C TYR A 160 21.39 -12.06 4.29
N THR A 161 22.26 -11.16 4.74
CA THR A 161 23.04 -11.33 6.00
C THR A 161 22.55 -10.43 7.13
N GLU A 162 21.61 -9.54 6.87
CA GLU A 162 21.03 -8.70 7.93
C GLU A 162 20.08 -9.54 8.79
N GLU A 163 19.87 -9.09 10.03
CA GLU A 163 18.97 -9.76 10.95
C GLU A 163 17.53 -9.63 10.47
N ILE A 164 16.86 -10.76 10.25
CA ILE A 164 15.43 -10.81 9.93
C ILE A 164 14.67 -10.80 11.26
N PRO A 165 13.80 -9.82 11.51
CA PRO A 165 13.06 -9.75 12.76
C PRO A 165 12.13 -10.95 12.94
N GLU A 166 11.76 -11.25 14.19
CA GLU A 166 10.75 -12.27 14.45
C GLU A 166 9.41 -11.84 13.85
N PHE A 167 8.70 -12.80 13.26
CA PHE A 167 7.40 -12.58 12.64
C PHE A 167 6.31 -12.47 13.72
N THR A 168 6.21 -11.30 14.36
CA THR A 168 5.33 -11.05 15.49
C THR A 168 4.37 -9.89 15.21
N GLY A 169 3.15 -10.18 14.82
CA GLY A 169 2.05 -9.21 14.78
C GLY A 169 2.22 -8.01 13.83
N GLY A 170 1.20 -7.17 13.75
CA GLY A 170 1.23 -5.94 12.96
C GLY A 170 1.09 -6.15 11.45
N PHE A 171 -0.10 -6.64 11.00
CA PHE A 171 -0.35 -6.90 9.58
C PHE A 171 -1.33 -5.89 8.99
N VAL A 172 -1.07 -5.47 7.74
CA VAL A 172 -2.03 -4.76 6.90
C VAL A 172 -2.60 -5.71 5.87
N PHE A 173 -3.91 -5.90 5.90
CA PHE A 173 -4.62 -6.70 4.90
C PHE A 173 -5.32 -5.78 3.90
N ASP A 174 -5.06 -5.99 2.61
CA ASP A 174 -5.82 -5.36 1.54
C ASP A 174 -6.75 -6.41 0.91
N MET A 175 -8.05 -6.18 0.99
CA MET A 175 -9.02 -7.00 0.26
C MET A 175 -9.20 -6.41 -1.14
N ASP A 176 -8.52 -6.96 -2.13
CA ASP A 176 -8.74 -6.62 -3.54
C ASP A 176 -9.71 -7.63 -4.16
N PHE A 177 -10.82 -7.13 -4.70
CA PHE A 177 -11.83 -7.94 -5.39
C PHE A 177 -11.41 -8.40 -6.79
N ARG A 178 -10.20 -8.11 -7.22
CA ARG A 178 -9.65 -8.63 -8.46
C ARG A 178 -9.42 -10.13 -8.32
N LEU A 179 -10.16 -10.88 -9.11
CA LEU A 179 -10.15 -12.35 -9.09
C LEU A 179 -8.72 -12.90 -9.19
N GLY A 180 -8.35 -13.71 -8.22
CA GLY A 180 -7.12 -14.50 -8.19
C GLY A 180 -5.93 -13.90 -7.46
N GLN A 181 -6.02 -12.68 -6.91
CA GLN A 181 -4.90 -12.02 -6.22
C GLN A 181 -5.05 -11.95 -4.69
N SER A 182 -6.21 -12.27 -4.14
CA SER A 182 -6.40 -12.30 -2.69
C SER A 182 -6.08 -13.68 -2.14
N LYS A 183 -4.85 -13.91 -1.73
CA LYS A 183 -4.50 -15.07 -0.92
C LYS A 183 -4.46 -14.65 0.54
N PHE A 184 -5.42 -15.11 1.34
CA PHE A 184 -5.30 -15.09 2.79
C PHE A 184 -4.27 -16.14 3.22
N ILE A 185 -3.18 -15.74 3.78
CA ILE A 185 -2.30 -16.60 4.52
C ILE A 185 -2.85 -16.64 5.96
N SER A 186 -3.87 -17.48 6.20
CA SER A 186 -4.49 -17.63 7.53
C SER A 186 -3.64 -18.45 8.51
N LYS A 187 -2.45 -18.87 8.12
CA LYS A 187 -1.60 -19.79 8.89
C LYS A 187 -1.05 -19.18 10.20
N PHE A 188 -1.20 -17.87 10.39
CA PHE A 188 -0.63 -17.13 11.51
C PHE A 188 -1.64 -16.67 12.57
N TYR A 189 -2.85 -17.20 12.55
CA TYR A 189 -3.89 -16.92 13.56
C TYR A 189 -4.35 -18.20 14.26
N THR A 190 -3.42 -19.02 14.69
CA THR A 190 -3.72 -20.02 15.67
C THR A 190 -3.02 -19.65 16.96
N ASP A 191 -3.73 -18.90 17.79
CA ASP A 191 -3.79 -19.07 19.23
C ASP A 191 -5.16 -18.69 19.72
#